data_3669a0470f788e286121a7cb2c75961b
#
_entry.id   3669a0470f788e286121a7cb2c75961b
#
_cell.length_a   1.000
_cell.length_b   1.000
_cell.length_c   1.000
_cell.angle_alpha   90.00
_cell.angle_beta   90.00
_cell.angle_gamma   90.00
#
_symmetry.space_group_name_H-M   'P 1'
#
loop_
_entity.id
_entity.type
_entity.pdbx_description
1 polymer ?
#
loop_
_entity_poly.entity_id
_entity_poly.type
_entity_poly.pdbx_seq_one_letter_code
_entity_poly.pdbx_strand_id
1 'polypeptide(L)'
;MKIPFFATLLFAFPAFSDSCINQIPCELGDRSYHVREPQNWDGETALPVMLHFHGWGRQGTLIVKHSRISGATAPRNVLLLAPNGRGKTWHFWSANSPDTQFAEQVLEDAAKRYPIDPENIYVSGYSYGSAMAWRFACETPVKLRALLAVSGTLDQSETCETAPTEVRHVHGLKDTVLDFPFGPNGDQTYPVKLWRNTMNCGEKTIKATYET
;
A
#
# COMPACT_ATOMS: atom_id res chain seq x y z
N MET A 1 -45.71 -34.99 -31.58
CA MET A 1 -44.33 -34.53 -31.53
C MET A 1 -44.28 -33.38 -30.51
N LYS A 2 -43.78 -33.65 -29.27
CA LYS A 2 -43.73 -32.67 -28.16
C LYS A 2 -42.32 -32.04 -28.14
N ILE A 3 -42.26 -30.73 -28.34
CA ILE A 3 -41.02 -29.95 -28.29
C ILE A 3 -40.75 -29.62 -26.81
N PRO A 4 -39.60 -29.95 -26.25
CA PRO A 4 -39.27 -29.56 -24.86
C PRO A 4 -38.87 -28.06 -24.82
N PHE A 5 -39.53 -27.32 -23.92
CA PHE A 5 -39.22 -25.93 -23.61
C PHE A 5 -37.97 -25.97 -22.67
N PHE A 6 -36.83 -25.52 -23.18
CA PHE A 6 -35.66 -25.27 -22.36
C PHE A 6 -35.81 -23.92 -21.65
N ALA A 7 -36.04 -23.95 -20.36
CA ALA A 7 -35.99 -22.73 -19.53
C ALA A 7 -34.53 -22.33 -19.30
N THR A 8 -34.08 -21.27 -19.93
CA THR A 8 -32.77 -20.65 -19.66
C THR A 8 -32.84 -19.94 -18.31
N LEU A 9 -32.20 -20.51 -17.28
CA LEU A 9 -31.99 -19.83 -16.01
C LEU A 9 -31.00 -18.69 -16.23
N LEU A 10 -31.49 -17.46 -16.26
CA LEU A 10 -30.68 -16.25 -16.14
C LEU A 10 -30.23 -16.13 -14.67
N PHE A 11 -28.99 -16.45 -14.40
CA PHE A 11 -28.35 -16.10 -13.14
C PHE A 11 -28.14 -14.57 -13.15
N ALA A 12 -29.00 -13.85 -12.43
CA ALA A 12 -28.78 -12.47 -12.10
C ALA A 12 -27.66 -12.42 -11.04
N PHE A 13 -26.46 -12.02 -11.44
CA PHE A 13 -25.43 -11.62 -10.47
C PHE A 13 -25.97 -10.39 -9.72
N PRO A 14 -25.88 -10.36 -8.37
CA PRO A 14 -26.24 -9.15 -7.66
C PRO A 14 -25.31 -8.03 -8.12
N ALA A 15 -25.89 -6.98 -8.69
CA ALA A 15 -25.18 -5.73 -8.93
C ALA A 15 -24.79 -5.18 -7.56
N PHE A 16 -23.50 -5.29 -7.20
CA PHE A 16 -22.95 -4.57 -6.06
C PHE A 16 -22.98 -3.08 -6.37
N SER A 17 -24.07 -2.43 -5.96
CA SER A 17 -24.29 -1.00 -6.12
C SER A 17 -23.78 -0.21 -4.91
N ASP A 18 -22.58 -0.47 -4.43
CA ASP A 18 -21.91 0.43 -3.49
C ASP A 18 -20.67 1.01 -4.17
N SER A 19 -20.87 2.13 -4.86
CA SER A 19 -19.79 2.88 -5.48
C SER A 19 -18.98 3.64 -4.43
N CYS A 20 -18.24 2.92 -3.59
CA CYS A 20 -17.27 3.51 -2.67
C CYS A 20 -16.01 3.94 -3.43
N ILE A 21 -16.12 5.03 -4.19
CA ILE A 21 -15.05 5.54 -5.05
C ILE A 21 -14.66 6.95 -4.59
N ASN A 22 -13.38 7.27 -4.67
CA ASN A 22 -12.81 8.57 -4.38
C ASN A 22 -13.01 9.02 -2.92
N GLN A 23 -13.98 9.90 -2.67
CA GLN A 23 -14.23 10.48 -1.36
C GLN A 23 -15.25 9.69 -0.54
N ILE A 24 -16.00 8.80 -1.17
CA ILE A 24 -16.93 7.89 -0.50
C ILE A 24 -16.13 6.70 0.01
N PRO A 25 -16.07 6.46 1.33
CA PRO A 25 -15.31 5.35 1.87
C PRO A 25 -15.99 4.02 1.56
N CYS A 26 -15.18 3.00 1.35
CA CYS A 26 -15.58 1.60 1.41
C CYS A 26 -15.58 1.18 2.88
N GLU A 27 -16.73 0.88 3.42
CA GLU A 27 -16.86 0.42 4.79
C GLU A 27 -16.43 -1.06 4.89
N LEU A 28 -15.63 -1.37 5.89
CA LEU A 28 -15.09 -2.70 6.14
C LEU A 28 -15.10 -3.01 7.65
N GLY A 29 -16.21 -3.56 8.12
CA GLY A 29 -16.49 -3.73 9.54
C GLY A 29 -16.64 -2.37 10.24
N ASP A 30 -15.81 -2.13 11.24
CA ASP A 30 -15.75 -0.86 11.98
C ASP A 30 -14.67 0.12 11.45
N ARG A 31 -14.09 -0.21 10.30
CA ARG A 31 -13.07 0.59 9.60
C ARG A 31 -13.49 0.86 8.17
N SER A 32 -12.71 1.70 7.50
CA SER A 32 -12.98 2.03 6.11
C SER A 32 -11.70 2.35 5.35
N TYR A 33 -11.80 2.35 4.02
CA TYR A 33 -10.72 2.77 3.13
C TYR A 33 -11.29 3.53 1.94
N HIS A 34 -10.44 4.23 1.19
CA HIS A 34 -10.81 4.92 -0.02
C HIS A 34 -10.15 4.28 -1.23
N VAL A 35 -10.85 4.34 -2.35
CA VAL A 35 -10.38 3.84 -3.64
C VAL A 35 -10.28 4.98 -4.63
N ARG A 36 -9.20 5.03 -5.39
CA ARG A 36 -9.09 5.85 -6.60
C ARG A 36 -8.79 4.96 -7.78
N GLU A 37 -9.75 4.87 -8.69
CA GLU A 37 -9.57 4.16 -9.96
C GLU A 37 -8.62 4.89 -10.90
N PRO A 38 -7.93 4.16 -11.79
CA PRO A 38 -7.17 4.75 -12.87
C PRO A 38 -8.06 5.54 -13.83
N GLN A 39 -7.45 6.50 -14.52
CA GLN A 39 -8.13 7.18 -15.62
C GLN A 39 -8.27 6.22 -16.81
N ASN A 40 -9.46 6.23 -17.42
CA ASN A 40 -9.73 5.46 -18.65
C ASN A 40 -9.57 3.93 -18.48
N TRP A 41 -9.76 3.41 -17.27
CA TRP A 41 -9.81 1.96 -17.06
C TRP A 41 -11.06 1.37 -17.77
N ASP A 42 -10.88 0.25 -18.44
CA ASP A 42 -11.91 -0.43 -19.24
C ASP A 42 -12.93 -1.24 -18.43
N GLY A 43 -12.70 -1.37 -17.10
CA GLY A 43 -13.54 -2.19 -16.21
C GLY A 43 -13.16 -3.68 -16.17
N GLU A 44 -12.24 -4.15 -17.00
CA GLU A 44 -11.92 -5.57 -17.18
C GLU A 44 -10.45 -5.90 -17.00
N THR A 45 -9.55 -5.04 -17.49
CA THR A 45 -8.08 -5.28 -17.39
C THR A 45 -7.63 -5.33 -15.94
N ALA A 46 -6.87 -6.37 -15.59
CA ALA A 46 -6.31 -6.54 -14.25
C ALA A 46 -5.41 -5.35 -13.86
N LEU A 47 -5.60 -4.82 -12.67
CA LEU A 47 -4.98 -3.59 -12.21
C LEU A 47 -3.83 -3.86 -11.24
N PRO A 48 -2.63 -3.28 -11.47
CA PRO A 48 -1.66 -3.07 -10.42
C PRO A 48 -2.26 -2.27 -9.26
N VAL A 49 -1.88 -2.58 -8.04
CA VAL A 49 -2.41 -1.92 -6.83
C VAL A 49 -1.33 -1.13 -6.11
N MET A 50 -1.65 0.09 -5.69
CA MET A 50 -0.88 0.86 -4.73
C MET A 50 -1.67 0.99 -3.43
N LEU A 51 -1.27 0.26 -2.39
CA LEU A 51 -1.76 0.44 -1.03
C LEU A 51 -0.95 1.55 -0.36
N HIS A 52 -1.59 2.68 -0.01
CA HIS A 52 -0.90 3.84 0.54
C HIS A 52 -1.37 4.21 1.94
N PHE A 53 -0.46 4.17 2.90
CA PHE A 53 -0.71 4.57 4.28
C PHE A 53 -0.45 6.08 4.47
N HIS A 54 -1.44 6.79 5.01
CA HIS A 54 -1.36 8.23 5.28
C HIS A 54 -0.46 8.54 6.50
N GLY A 55 0.07 9.77 6.58
CA GLY A 55 0.81 10.25 7.75
C GLY A 55 -0.10 10.53 8.96
N TRP A 56 0.51 10.76 10.12
CA TRP A 56 -0.20 11.08 11.36
C TRP A 56 -1.17 12.24 11.22
N GLY A 57 -2.33 12.14 11.86
CA GLY A 57 -3.39 13.16 11.82
C GLY A 57 -4.13 13.24 10.48
N ARG A 58 -3.88 12.31 9.53
CA ARG A 58 -4.50 12.29 8.20
C ARG A 58 -5.46 11.11 8.06
N GLN A 59 -6.06 10.99 6.87
CA GLN A 59 -6.94 9.86 6.48
C GLN A 59 -6.84 9.62 4.97
N GLY A 60 -7.35 8.46 4.52
CA GLY A 60 -7.29 8.01 3.14
C GLY A 60 -7.96 8.97 2.14
N THR A 61 -9.01 9.69 2.56
CA THR A 61 -9.65 10.69 1.70
C THR A 61 -8.69 11.79 1.21
N LEU A 62 -7.68 12.13 2.02
CA LEU A 62 -6.65 13.09 1.60
C LEU A 62 -5.69 12.49 0.58
N ILE A 63 -5.45 11.19 0.65
CA ILE A 63 -4.55 10.48 -0.26
C ILE A 63 -5.16 10.41 -1.66
N VAL A 64 -6.42 10.02 -1.76
CA VAL A 64 -7.11 9.94 -3.07
C VAL A 64 -7.31 11.30 -3.74
N LYS A 65 -7.28 12.39 -2.95
CA LYS A 65 -7.30 13.79 -3.44
C LYS A 65 -5.91 14.34 -3.75
N HIS A 66 -4.84 13.73 -3.20
CA HIS A 66 -3.51 14.30 -3.26
C HIS A 66 -2.94 14.23 -4.69
N SER A 67 -2.77 15.38 -5.34
CA SER A 67 -2.41 15.47 -6.76
C SER A 67 -1.12 14.72 -7.15
N ARG A 68 -0.13 14.63 -6.26
CA ARG A 68 1.12 13.90 -6.52
C ARG A 68 0.91 12.38 -6.45
N ILE A 69 0.10 11.87 -5.51
CA ILE A 69 -0.13 10.44 -5.34
C ILE A 69 -1.14 9.96 -6.38
N SER A 70 -2.34 10.52 -6.40
CA SER A 70 -3.35 10.17 -7.40
C SER A 70 -2.95 10.54 -8.82
N GLY A 71 -2.21 11.63 -9.00
CA GLY A 71 -1.64 12.02 -10.30
C GLY A 71 -0.50 11.12 -10.77
N ALA A 72 0.13 10.37 -9.87
CA ALA A 72 1.13 9.36 -10.24
C ALA A 72 0.48 8.01 -10.59
N THR A 73 -0.58 7.62 -9.89
CA THR A 73 -1.24 6.32 -10.04
C THR A 73 -2.25 6.31 -11.19
N ALA A 74 -3.16 7.30 -11.24
CA ALA A 74 -4.28 7.31 -12.17
C ALA A 74 -3.88 7.23 -13.68
N PRO A 75 -2.86 7.97 -14.19
CA PRO A 75 -2.46 7.87 -15.60
C PRO A 75 -1.61 6.63 -15.90
N ARG A 76 -1.23 5.84 -14.89
CA ARG A 76 -0.40 4.63 -15.04
C ARG A 76 -1.18 3.33 -14.87
N ASN A 77 -2.47 3.42 -14.92
CA ASN A 77 -3.39 2.29 -14.74
C ASN A 77 -3.24 1.58 -13.40
N VAL A 78 -2.92 2.31 -12.32
CA VAL A 78 -2.72 1.77 -10.97
C VAL A 78 -3.93 2.10 -10.10
N LEU A 79 -4.55 1.08 -9.50
CA LEU A 79 -5.59 1.22 -8.50
C LEU A 79 -4.98 1.72 -7.18
N LEU A 80 -5.41 2.87 -6.70
CA LEU A 80 -4.94 3.42 -5.43
C LEU A 80 -5.92 3.06 -4.30
N LEU A 81 -5.44 2.33 -3.30
CA LEU A 81 -6.15 2.01 -2.07
C LEU A 81 -5.55 2.82 -0.92
N ALA A 82 -6.40 3.53 -0.19
CA ALA A 82 -5.99 4.40 0.90
C ALA A 82 -6.80 4.10 2.17
N PRO A 83 -6.31 3.19 3.03
CA PRO A 83 -6.98 2.83 4.28
C PRO A 83 -7.03 4.01 5.26
N ASN A 84 -8.04 3.99 6.16
CA ASN A 84 -8.18 4.92 7.25
C ASN A 84 -7.62 4.32 8.54
N GLY A 85 -6.57 4.94 9.10
CA GLY A 85 -6.00 4.56 10.39
C GLY A 85 -6.93 4.92 11.56
N ARG A 86 -7.01 4.07 12.59
CA ARG A 86 -7.74 4.38 13.84
C ARG A 86 -7.12 5.60 14.51
N GLY A 87 -7.96 6.52 14.96
CA GLY A 87 -7.48 7.78 15.57
C GLY A 87 -6.58 8.61 14.63
N LYS A 88 -6.68 8.44 13.32
CA LYS A 88 -5.86 9.09 12.29
C LYS A 88 -4.36 8.78 12.42
N THR A 89 -4.03 7.57 12.86
CA THR A 89 -2.66 7.08 13.04
C THR A 89 -2.59 5.58 12.76
N TRP A 90 -1.42 4.97 12.98
CA TRP A 90 -1.16 3.55 12.73
C TRP A 90 -0.42 2.93 13.91
N HIS A 91 -0.70 1.66 14.16
CA HIS A 91 0.01 0.84 15.13
C HIS A 91 1.16 0.09 14.44
N PHE A 92 2.33 0.72 14.34
CA PHE A 92 3.51 0.17 13.63
C PHE A 92 4.68 -0.23 14.54
N TRP A 93 4.59 0.08 15.84
CA TRP A 93 5.70 -0.05 16.80
C TRP A 93 5.85 -1.43 17.43
N SER A 94 4.98 -2.37 17.12
CA SER A 94 5.11 -3.77 17.58
C SER A 94 4.61 -4.75 16.53
N ALA A 95 5.11 -5.98 16.61
CA ALA A 95 4.67 -7.08 15.77
C ALA A 95 3.17 -7.44 15.97
N ASN A 96 2.60 -8.17 15.02
CA ASN A 96 1.19 -8.55 14.98
C ASN A 96 0.24 -7.35 15.01
N SER A 97 0.59 -6.35 14.23
CA SER A 97 -0.18 -5.11 14.16
C SER A 97 -1.61 -5.36 13.66
N PRO A 98 -2.64 -4.86 14.38
CA PRO A 98 -4.03 -4.91 13.89
C PRO A 98 -4.22 -4.09 12.60
N ASP A 99 -3.33 -3.15 12.31
CA ASP A 99 -3.36 -2.39 11.08
C ASP A 99 -2.79 -3.18 9.89
N THR A 100 -1.87 -4.12 10.13
CA THR A 100 -1.44 -5.09 9.10
C THR A 100 -2.61 -5.96 8.67
N GLN A 101 -3.32 -6.56 9.63
CA GLN A 101 -4.49 -7.40 9.34
C GLN A 101 -5.59 -6.61 8.62
N PHE A 102 -5.84 -5.38 9.03
CA PHE A 102 -6.80 -4.52 8.33
C PHE A 102 -6.36 -4.20 6.89
N ALA A 103 -5.10 -3.94 6.66
CA ALA A 103 -4.56 -3.67 5.33
C ALA A 103 -4.69 -4.90 4.40
N GLU A 104 -4.53 -6.11 4.93
CA GLU A 104 -4.80 -7.36 4.21
C GLU A 104 -6.28 -7.48 3.85
N GLN A 105 -7.19 -7.21 4.80
CA GLN A 105 -8.63 -7.18 4.54
C GLN A 105 -9.02 -6.16 3.46
N VAL A 106 -8.35 -5.00 3.42
CA VAL A 106 -8.55 -4.00 2.36
C VAL A 106 -8.16 -4.56 1.00
N LEU A 107 -7.03 -5.27 0.89
CA LEU A 107 -6.63 -5.92 -0.37
C LEU A 107 -7.60 -7.01 -0.79
N GLU A 108 -8.07 -7.83 0.17
CA GLU A 108 -9.07 -8.88 -0.08
C GLU A 108 -10.42 -8.31 -0.53
N ASP A 109 -10.89 -7.22 0.09
CA ASP A 109 -12.15 -6.58 -0.30
C ASP A 109 -12.03 -5.90 -1.66
N ALA A 110 -10.90 -5.24 -1.92
CA ALA A 110 -10.63 -4.65 -3.23
C ALA A 110 -10.58 -5.72 -4.34
N ALA A 111 -10.01 -6.90 -4.08
CA ALA A 111 -9.97 -8.01 -5.03
C ALA A 111 -11.35 -8.60 -5.36
N LYS A 112 -12.36 -8.41 -4.49
CA LYS A 112 -13.76 -8.78 -4.79
C LYS A 112 -14.45 -7.78 -5.72
N ARG A 113 -13.95 -6.53 -5.77
CA ARG A 113 -14.53 -5.41 -6.52
C ARG A 113 -13.82 -5.14 -7.84
N TYR A 114 -12.54 -5.44 -7.91
CA TYR A 114 -11.66 -5.14 -9.03
C TYR A 114 -10.83 -6.36 -9.42
N PRO A 115 -10.59 -6.59 -10.71
CA PRO A 115 -9.59 -7.55 -11.16
C PRO A 115 -8.19 -7.02 -10.79
N ILE A 116 -7.61 -7.54 -9.72
CA ILE A 116 -6.28 -7.15 -9.25
C ILE A 116 -5.21 -8.05 -9.88
N ASP A 117 -4.11 -7.45 -10.31
CA ASP A 117 -2.89 -8.18 -10.69
C ASP A 117 -2.08 -8.53 -9.42
N PRO A 118 -2.05 -9.80 -8.97
CA PRO A 118 -1.39 -10.21 -7.74
C PRO A 118 0.14 -10.12 -7.79
N GLU A 119 0.74 -10.02 -8.98
CA GLU A 119 2.18 -9.86 -9.15
C GLU A 119 2.63 -8.39 -9.05
N ASN A 120 1.70 -7.45 -9.07
CA ASN A 120 1.97 -6.03 -9.07
C ASN A 120 1.27 -5.29 -7.93
N ILE A 121 1.45 -5.78 -6.69
CA ILE A 121 0.99 -5.12 -5.47
C ILE A 121 2.14 -4.31 -4.88
N TYR A 122 1.94 -3.00 -4.79
CA TYR A 122 2.87 -2.03 -4.23
C TYR A 122 2.33 -1.52 -2.90
N VAL A 123 3.22 -1.35 -1.93
CA VAL A 123 2.90 -0.68 -0.67
C VAL A 123 3.69 0.61 -0.55
N SER A 124 3.07 1.64 -0.01
CA SER A 124 3.73 2.93 0.17
C SER A 124 3.20 3.70 1.36
N GLY A 125 3.93 4.72 1.78
CA GLY A 125 3.49 5.61 2.85
C GLY A 125 4.41 6.81 3.05
N TYR A 126 3.90 7.76 3.83
CA TYR A 126 4.64 8.94 4.24
C TYR A 126 4.62 9.09 5.76
N SER A 127 5.77 9.42 6.39
CA SER A 127 5.89 9.64 7.84
C SER A 127 5.41 8.38 8.61
N TYR A 128 4.50 8.48 9.57
CA TYR A 128 3.90 7.34 10.27
C TYR A 128 3.27 6.31 9.31
N GLY A 129 2.73 6.77 8.19
CA GLY A 129 2.25 5.85 7.14
C GLY A 129 3.39 5.08 6.46
N SER A 130 4.58 5.67 6.35
CA SER A 130 5.75 4.96 5.86
C SER A 130 6.26 3.93 6.89
N ALA A 131 6.22 4.24 8.18
CA ALA A 131 6.51 3.27 9.23
C ALA A 131 5.51 2.09 9.20
N MET A 132 4.23 2.39 8.96
CA MET A 132 3.22 1.35 8.75
C MET A 132 3.48 0.53 7.48
N ALA A 133 3.93 1.16 6.40
CA ALA A 133 4.30 0.45 5.17
C ALA A 133 5.48 -0.52 5.38
N TRP A 134 6.48 -0.13 6.17
CA TRP A 134 7.57 -1.00 6.61
C TRP A 134 7.05 -2.17 7.45
N ARG A 135 6.17 -1.89 8.44
CA ARG A 135 5.55 -2.91 9.28
C ARG A 135 4.74 -3.91 8.44
N PHE A 136 3.90 -3.41 7.56
CA PHE A 136 3.10 -4.23 6.66
C PHE A 136 3.99 -5.13 5.79
N ALA A 137 5.02 -4.58 5.16
CA ALA A 137 5.94 -5.35 4.32
C ALA A 137 6.73 -6.42 5.10
N CYS A 138 6.90 -6.23 6.42
CA CYS A 138 7.59 -7.15 7.31
C CYS A 138 6.71 -8.33 7.76
N GLU A 139 5.41 -8.13 7.87
CA GLU A 139 4.48 -9.10 8.48
C GLU A 139 3.57 -9.81 7.46
N THR A 140 3.20 -9.13 6.37
CA THR A 140 2.19 -9.65 5.47
C THR A 140 2.68 -10.87 4.67
N PRO A 141 1.83 -11.91 4.52
CA PRO A 141 2.10 -13.00 3.60
C PRO A 141 1.86 -12.62 2.13
N VAL A 142 1.29 -11.44 1.88
CA VAL A 142 1.02 -10.96 0.52
C VAL A 142 2.35 -10.69 -0.20
N LYS A 143 2.49 -11.25 -1.41
CA LYS A 143 3.65 -10.98 -2.25
C LYS A 143 3.66 -9.52 -2.69
N LEU A 144 4.62 -8.76 -2.21
CA LEU A 144 4.78 -7.35 -2.58
C LEU A 144 5.81 -7.18 -3.70
N ARG A 145 5.41 -6.48 -4.76
CA ARG A 145 6.31 -6.11 -5.85
C ARG A 145 7.33 -5.06 -5.42
N ALA A 146 6.89 -4.06 -4.66
CA ALA A 146 7.79 -3.07 -4.10
C ALA A 146 7.22 -2.37 -2.85
N LEU A 147 8.14 -1.91 -1.99
CA LEU A 147 7.90 -0.96 -0.91
C LEU A 147 8.45 0.41 -1.30
N LEU A 148 7.60 1.45 -1.23
CA LEU A 148 7.93 2.85 -1.51
C LEU A 148 7.79 3.67 -0.22
N ALA A 149 8.86 3.79 0.54
CA ALA A 149 8.87 4.37 1.88
C ALA A 149 9.41 5.82 1.86
N VAL A 150 8.63 6.76 2.41
CA VAL A 150 9.05 8.17 2.53
C VAL A 150 9.01 8.61 3.99
N SER A 151 10.17 8.92 4.57
CA SER A 151 10.34 9.41 5.95
C SER A 151 9.66 8.50 6.98
N GLY A 152 9.94 7.20 6.93
CA GLY A 152 9.46 6.20 7.88
C GLY A 152 10.59 5.34 8.41
N THR A 153 10.31 4.57 9.43
CA THR A 153 11.27 3.66 10.08
C THR A 153 10.59 2.38 10.57
N LEU A 154 11.40 1.43 10.98
CA LEU A 154 11.00 0.22 11.69
C LEU A 154 11.88 0.09 12.93
N ASP A 155 11.38 -0.46 14.02
CA ASP A 155 12.17 -0.66 15.24
C ASP A 155 13.33 -1.63 14.99
N GLN A 156 14.48 -1.37 15.64
CA GLN A 156 15.70 -2.16 15.45
C GLN A 156 15.62 -3.58 16.02
N SER A 157 14.67 -3.85 16.89
CA SER A 157 14.43 -5.19 17.45
C SER A 157 13.63 -6.10 16.52
N GLU A 158 13.05 -5.55 15.43
CA GLU A 158 12.20 -6.33 14.55
C GLU A 158 12.98 -7.25 13.62
N THR A 159 12.40 -8.41 13.39
CA THR A 159 12.82 -9.33 12.34
C THR A 159 11.69 -9.48 11.34
N CYS A 160 12.00 -9.55 10.06
CA CYS A 160 10.98 -9.67 9.01
C CYS A 160 11.04 -11.07 8.39
N GLU A 161 9.88 -11.70 8.30
CA GLU A 161 9.74 -13.02 7.69
C GLU A 161 9.63 -12.94 6.17
N THR A 162 9.12 -11.82 5.66
CA THR A 162 8.90 -11.57 4.23
C THR A 162 9.68 -10.35 3.77
N ALA A 163 9.91 -10.24 2.48
CA ALA A 163 10.55 -9.08 1.87
C ALA A 163 9.90 -8.77 0.51
N PRO A 164 9.67 -7.48 0.18
CA PRO A 164 9.26 -7.11 -1.16
C PRO A 164 10.39 -7.34 -2.16
N THR A 165 10.04 -7.45 -3.44
CA THR A 165 11.05 -7.63 -4.51
C THR A 165 11.95 -6.40 -4.67
N GLU A 166 11.42 -5.22 -4.38
CA GLU A 166 12.15 -3.94 -4.50
C GLU A 166 11.81 -3.02 -3.32
N VAL A 167 12.82 -2.29 -2.84
CA VAL A 167 12.64 -1.26 -1.81
C VAL A 167 13.17 0.07 -2.32
N ARG A 168 12.35 1.10 -2.26
CA ARG A 168 12.72 2.50 -2.48
C ARG A 168 12.44 3.29 -1.23
N HIS A 169 13.49 3.85 -0.64
CA HIS A 169 13.41 4.64 0.58
C HIS A 169 13.93 6.05 0.33
N VAL A 170 13.13 7.03 0.74
CA VAL A 170 13.49 8.45 0.69
C VAL A 170 13.33 9.04 2.08
N HIS A 171 14.35 9.75 2.55
CA HIS A 171 14.32 10.36 3.89
C HIS A 171 15.11 11.66 3.95
N GLY A 172 14.65 12.60 4.75
CA GLY A 172 15.38 13.84 5.00
C GLY A 172 16.53 13.61 5.98
N LEU A 173 17.75 14.04 5.63
CA LEU A 173 18.92 13.88 6.50
C LEU A 173 18.83 14.67 7.82
N LYS A 174 17.88 15.59 7.93
CA LYS A 174 17.61 16.40 9.13
C LYS A 174 16.23 16.09 9.73
N ASP A 175 15.67 14.91 9.45
CA ASP A 175 14.43 14.49 10.07
C ASP A 175 14.64 14.30 11.59
N THR A 176 13.83 15.00 12.39
CA THR A 176 13.88 14.95 13.85
C THR A 176 12.62 14.36 14.46
N VAL A 177 11.67 13.91 13.62
CA VAL A 177 10.37 13.40 14.06
C VAL A 177 10.36 11.87 14.11
N LEU A 178 10.79 11.25 13.03
CA LEU A 178 11.06 9.82 13.02
C LEU A 178 12.57 9.66 13.06
N ASP A 179 13.03 9.35 14.25
CA ASP A 179 14.45 9.27 14.57
C ASP A 179 15.14 8.36 13.55
N PHE A 180 15.85 9.00 12.67
CA PHE A 180 16.55 8.33 11.62
C PHE A 180 18.01 8.43 11.94
N PRO A 181 18.67 7.37 12.45
CA PRO A 181 20.06 7.40 12.84
C PRO A 181 20.93 7.51 11.59
N PHE A 182 20.95 8.71 11.00
CA PHE A 182 21.83 8.98 9.90
C PHE A 182 23.19 9.44 10.35
N GLY A 183 24.14 8.58 10.12
CA GLY A 183 25.43 9.10 9.68
C GLY A 183 25.37 9.53 8.21
N PRO A 184 26.43 10.17 7.70
CA PRO A 184 26.54 10.64 6.30
C PRO A 184 26.36 9.53 5.24
N ASN A 185 26.19 8.29 5.63
CA ASN A 185 26.10 7.11 4.78
C ASN A 185 24.68 6.54 4.63
N GLY A 186 23.64 7.29 4.86
CA GLY A 186 22.21 7.03 4.61
C GLY A 186 21.64 5.59 4.51
N ASP A 187 22.50 4.61 4.34
CA ASP A 187 22.21 3.18 4.27
C ASP A 187 22.32 2.44 5.60
N GLN A 188 22.63 3.16 6.68
CA GLN A 188 22.73 2.61 8.04
C GLN A 188 21.41 2.68 8.81
N THR A 189 20.34 3.16 8.21
CA THR A 189 19.02 3.02 8.81
C THR A 189 18.63 1.57 8.91
N TYR A 190 18.08 1.23 10.05
CA TYR A 190 17.77 -0.16 10.35
C TYR A 190 16.90 -0.83 9.26
N PRO A 191 15.77 -0.26 8.81
CA PRO A 191 14.98 -0.94 7.80
C PRO A 191 15.73 -1.12 6.47
N VAL A 192 16.52 -0.14 6.03
CA VAL A 192 17.33 -0.27 4.82
C VAL A 192 18.40 -1.34 4.97
N LYS A 193 19.10 -1.37 6.12
CA LYS A 193 20.11 -2.40 6.43
C LYS A 193 19.48 -3.79 6.48
N LEU A 194 18.33 -3.92 7.16
CA LEU A 194 17.60 -5.18 7.24
C LEU A 194 17.28 -5.73 5.84
N TRP A 195 16.68 -4.90 4.97
CA TRP A 195 16.29 -5.34 3.62
C TRP A 195 17.49 -5.61 2.71
N ARG A 196 18.55 -4.80 2.81
CA ARG A 196 19.78 -5.09 2.07
C ARG A 196 20.36 -6.47 2.43
N ASN A 197 20.34 -6.83 3.70
CA ASN A 197 20.79 -8.13 4.16
C ASN A 197 19.86 -9.26 3.69
N THR A 198 18.55 -9.09 3.86
CA THR A 198 17.54 -10.07 3.47
C THR A 198 17.54 -10.32 1.95
N MET A 199 17.73 -9.27 1.15
CA MET A 199 17.76 -9.35 -0.31
C MET A 199 19.15 -9.63 -0.88
N ASN A 200 20.15 -9.82 -0.03
CA ASN A 200 21.55 -10.05 -0.41
C ASN A 200 22.06 -9.01 -1.43
N CYS A 201 21.81 -7.73 -1.16
CA CYS A 201 22.23 -6.64 -2.04
C CYS A 201 23.75 -6.50 -2.07
N GLY A 202 24.31 -6.25 -3.24
CA GLY A 202 25.72 -5.97 -3.46
C GLY A 202 26.18 -4.64 -2.84
N GLU A 203 27.38 -4.22 -3.19
CA GLU A 203 27.96 -2.97 -2.71
C GLU A 203 27.12 -1.74 -3.14
N LYS A 204 27.16 -0.70 -2.29
CA LYS A 204 26.49 0.56 -2.54
C LYS A 204 27.11 1.28 -3.74
N THR A 205 26.28 1.70 -4.68
CA THR A 205 26.70 2.58 -5.79
C THR A 205 26.07 3.95 -5.64
N ILE A 206 26.87 5.02 -5.76
CA ILE A 206 26.37 6.41 -5.79
C ILE A 206 26.24 6.81 -7.25
N LYS A 207 25.00 7.05 -7.72
CA LYS A 207 24.73 7.48 -9.10
C LYS A 207 24.58 8.98 -9.26
N ALA A 208 24.07 9.68 -8.24
CA ALA A 208 23.93 11.13 -8.22
C ALA A 208 23.85 11.64 -6.77
N THR A 209 24.35 12.85 -6.54
CA THR A 209 24.14 13.62 -5.31
C THR A 209 23.38 14.89 -5.69
N TYR A 210 22.28 15.18 -5.01
CA TYR A 210 21.54 16.43 -5.19
C TYR A 210 21.83 17.31 -3.98
N GLU A 211 22.43 18.46 -4.21
CA GLU A 211 22.51 19.52 -3.21
C GLU A 211 21.21 20.32 -3.25
N THR A 212 20.54 20.45 -2.09
CA THR A 212 19.32 21.25 -1.88
C THR A 212 19.62 22.49 -1.08
#